data_de43f1b2cfe3624315e784365ee622f2
#
_entry.id   de43f1b2cfe3624315e784365ee622f2
#
_cell.length_a   1.000
_cell.length_b   1.000
_cell.length_c   1.000
_cell.angle_alpha   90.00
_cell.angle_beta   90.00
_cell.angle_gamma   90.00
#
_symmetry.space_group_name_H-M   'P 1'
#
loop_
_entity.id
_entity.type
_entity.pdbx_description
1 polymer ?
#
loop_
_entity_poly.entity_id
_entity_poly.type
_entity_poly.pdbx_seq_one_letter_code
_entity_poly.pdbx_strand_id
1 'polypeptide(L)'
;MLHDHDTIVAPATPNGGAIAVVRVSGSGAIETVERIFRGRRPLSEAAGYTLHRGTISDGARLIDDVLVSLFRAPHSYTGEDSVEISCHGSAYVVSEILRLLLDAYRLGYIKEQEKK
;
A
#
# COMPACT_ATOMS: atom_id res chain seq x y z
N MET A 1 3.48 -6.78 -18.56
CA MET A 1 3.12 -8.16 -18.22
C MET A 1 3.33 -8.41 -16.74
N LEU A 2 2.36 -9.01 -16.07
CA LEU A 2 2.47 -9.33 -14.66
C LEU A 2 3.00 -10.74 -14.48
N HIS A 3 3.94 -10.90 -13.56
CA HIS A 3 4.41 -12.20 -13.12
C HIS A 3 3.63 -12.61 -11.87
N ASP A 4 3.68 -13.88 -11.49
CA ASP A 4 2.97 -14.40 -10.33
C ASP A 4 3.37 -13.71 -9.03
N HIS A 5 4.55 -13.12 -9.00
CA HIS A 5 5.08 -12.43 -7.82
C HIS A 5 5.03 -10.91 -7.92
N ASP A 6 4.47 -10.38 -8.99
CA ASP A 6 4.36 -8.94 -9.15
C ASP A 6 3.39 -8.35 -8.12
N THR A 7 3.71 -7.15 -7.69
CA THR A 7 2.84 -6.42 -6.79
C THR A 7 1.81 -5.66 -7.62
N ILE A 8 0.55 -5.79 -7.25
CA ILE A 8 -0.57 -5.16 -7.92
C ILE A 8 -1.15 -4.09 -7.01
N VAL A 9 -1.39 -2.91 -7.57
CA VAL A 9 -2.02 -1.79 -6.88
C VAL A 9 -3.34 -1.47 -7.58
N ALA A 10 -4.42 -1.42 -6.83
CA ALA A 10 -5.73 -1.12 -7.41
C ALA A 10 -6.68 -0.52 -6.39
N PRO A 11 -7.60 0.38 -6.83
CA PRO A 11 -8.71 0.75 -5.96
C PRO A 11 -9.62 -0.46 -5.75
N ALA A 12 -10.07 -0.64 -4.51
CA ALA A 12 -10.91 -1.77 -4.14
C ALA A 12 -12.36 -1.35 -3.88
N THR A 13 -12.66 -0.05 -3.94
CA THR A 13 -14.01 0.48 -3.75
C THR A 13 -14.42 1.33 -4.95
N PRO A 14 -15.75 1.45 -5.20
CA PRO A 14 -16.22 2.37 -6.24
C PRO A 14 -15.91 3.82 -5.89
N ASN A 15 -15.87 4.67 -6.90
CA ASN A 15 -15.67 6.12 -6.71
C ASN A 15 -16.89 6.74 -6.01
N GLY A 16 -16.64 7.82 -5.27
CA GLY A 16 -17.68 8.69 -4.73
C GLY A 16 -18.15 8.37 -3.32
N GLY A 17 -17.63 7.33 -2.67
CA GLY A 17 -17.94 7.04 -1.28
C GLY A 17 -17.17 7.96 -0.33
N ALA A 18 -17.62 8.01 0.94
CA ALA A 18 -16.93 8.78 1.99
C ALA A 18 -15.56 8.19 2.31
N ILE A 19 -15.44 6.88 2.19
CA ILE A 19 -14.19 6.15 2.43
C ILE A 19 -13.86 5.35 1.17
N ALA A 20 -12.59 5.35 0.82
CA ALA A 20 -12.08 4.52 -0.27
C ALA A 20 -11.05 3.53 0.29
N VAL A 21 -10.92 2.40 -0.38
CA VAL A 21 -9.90 1.41 -0.05
C VAL A 21 -9.03 1.19 -1.28
N VAL A 22 -7.72 1.29 -1.07
CA VAL A 22 -6.72 0.95 -2.08
C VAL A 22 -6.04 -0.33 -1.62
N ARG A 23 -6.01 -1.34 -2.48
CA ARG A 23 -5.39 -2.63 -2.16
C ARG A 23 -4.07 -2.77 -2.89
N VAL A 24 -3.06 -3.24 -2.15
CA VAL A 24 -1.76 -3.57 -2.69
C VAL A 24 -1.52 -5.04 -2.38
N SER A 25 -1.28 -5.85 -3.40
CA SER A 25 -1.18 -7.31 -3.25
C SER A 25 0.05 -7.82 -3.98
N GLY A 26 0.74 -8.78 -3.38
CA GLY A 26 1.93 -9.39 -3.97
C GLY A 26 3.09 -9.43 -2.98
N SER A 27 4.20 -10.04 -3.39
CA SER A 27 5.35 -10.22 -2.53
C SER A 27 5.99 -8.92 -2.05
N GLY A 28 5.84 -7.84 -2.80
CA GLY A 28 6.39 -6.52 -2.44
C GLY A 28 5.36 -5.58 -1.82
N ALA A 29 4.15 -6.05 -1.48
CA ALA A 29 3.06 -5.18 -1.04
C ALA A 29 3.40 -4.41 0.24
N ILE A 30 3.90 -5.10 1.24
CA ILE A 30 4.19 -4.50 2.55
C ILE A 30 5.30 -3.45 2.43
N GLU A 31 6.40 -3.79 1.75
CA GLU A 31 7.50 -2.86 1.51
C GLU A 31 7.06 -1.62 0.74
N THR A 32 6.24 -1.82 -0.28
CA THR A 32 5.76 -0.71 -1.11
C THR A 32 4.96 0.29 -0.27
N VAL A 33 4.03 -0.20 0.54
CA VAL A 33 3.21 0.67 1.40
C VAL A 33 4.08 1.33 2.47
N GLU A 34 5.02 0.59 3.05
CA GLU A 34 5.90 1.13 4.09
C GLU A 34 6.70 2.33 3.61
N ARG A 35 7.03 2.41 2.32
CA ARG A 35 7.77 3.54 1.76
C ARG A 35 7.01 4.86 1.84
N ILE A 36 5.69 4.82 1.85
CA ILE A 36 4.84 6.03 1.82
C ILE A 36 4.04 6.22 3.10
N PHE A 37 4.06 5.26 4.00
CA PHE A 37 3.25 5.26 5.22
C PHE A 37 4.13 5.54 6.45
N ARG A 38 3.61 6.35 7.36
CA ARG A 38 4.26 6.62 8.65
C ARG A 38 3.27 6.35 9.77
N GLY A 39 3.54 5.31 10.54
CA GLY A 39 2.78 4.94 11.72
C GLY A 39 3.71 4.76 12.92
N ARG A 40 3.21 4.15 13.98
CA ARG A 40 3.99 3.95 15.21
C ARG A 40 5.12 2.94 15.04
N ARG A 41 4.93 1.97 14.15
CA ARG A 41 5.90 0.88 13.93
C ARG A 41 6.05 0.64 12.44
N PRO A 42 7.21 0.13 12.01
CA PRO A 42 7.37 -0.30 10.62
C PRO A 42 6.39 -1.43 10.30
N LEU A 43 5.75 -1.35 9.14
CA LEU A 43 4.82 -2.39 8.70
C LEU A 43 5.52 -3.74 8.51
N SER A 44 6.78 -3.71 8.12
CA SER A 44 7.59 -4.92 7.92
C SER A 44 7.71 -5.75 9.19
N GLU A 45 7.60 -5.14 10.36
CA GLU A 45 7.70 -5.82 11.65
C GLU A 45 6.35 -6.22 12.21
N ALA A 46 5.24 -5.85 11.55
CA ALA A 46 3.91 -6.12 12.05
C ALA A 46 3.44 -7.53 11.66
N ALA A 47 2.63 -8.12 12.52
CA ALA A 47 1.99 -9.40 12.24
C ALA A 47 0.87 -9.24 11.21
N GLY A 48 0.45 -10.35 10.59
CA GLY A 48 -0.74 -10.38 9.77
C GLY A 48 -1.99 -10.15 10.62
N TYR A 49 -3.08 -9.75 9.97
CA TYR A 49 -4.36 -9.39 10.61
C TYR A 49 -4.22 -8.28 11.64
N THR A 50 -3.37 -7.30 11.36
CA THR A 50 -3.21 -6.13 12.22
C THR A 50 -3.62 -4.88 11.49
N LEU A 51 -4.04 -3.88 12.27
CA LEU A 51 -4.53 -2.61 11.78
C LEU A 51 -3.63 -1.50 12.30
N HIS A 52 -3.24 -0.58 11.42
CA HIS A 52 -2.28 0.47 11.75
C HIS A 52 -2.80 1.82 11.31
N ARG A 53 -2.80 2.76 12.23
CA ARG A 53 -3.15 4.15 11.94
C ARG A 53 -1.88 4.94 11.64
N GLY A 54 -1.95 5.80 10.64
CA GLY A 54 -0.82 6.65 10.31
C GLY A 54 -1.15 7.62 9.19
N THR A 55 -0.11 8.14 8.56
CA THR A 55 -0.24 9.14 7.51
C THR A 55 0.46 8.70 6.23
N ILE A 56 -0.04 9.21 5.12
CA ILE A 56 0.63 9.10 3.82
C ILE A 56 0.99 10.52 3.40
N SER A 57 2.26 10.70 3.01
CA SER A 57 2.79 12.00 2.62
C SER A 57 3.61 11.88 1.34
N ASP A 58 3.65 12.97 0.61
CA ASP A 58 4.54 13.16 -0.54
C ASP A 58 5.61 14.16 -0.10
N GLY A 59 6.75 13.66 0.36
CA GLY A 59 7.75 14.49 1.00
C GLY A 59 7.16 15.16 2.24
N ALA A 60 7.18 16.48 2.28
CA ALA A 60 6.63 17.25 3.39
C ALA A 60 5.11 17.46 3.29
N ARG A 61 4.51 17.11 2.14
CA ARG A 61 3.08 17.35 1.91
C ARG A 61 2.25 16.17 2.39
N LEU A 62 1.42 16.40 3.40
CA LEU A 62 0.50 15.40 3.90
C LEU A 62 -0.61 15.17 2.87
N ILE A 63 -0.83 13.90 2.50
CA ILE A 63 -1.91 13.53 1.60
C ILE A 63 -3.15 13.15 2.40
N ASP A 64 -3.01 12.24 3.37
CA ASP A 64 -4.16 11.81 4.18
C ASP A 64 -3.73 11.09 5.45
N ASP A 65 -4.63 11.09 6.43
CA ASP A 65 -4.58 10.18 7.57
C ASP A 65 -5.31 8.90 7.15
N VAL A 66 -4.69 7.74 7.38
CA VAL A 66 -5.21 6.48 6.87
C VAL A 66 -5.18 5.37 7.91
N LEU A 67 -5.93 4.30 7.63
CA LEU A 67 -5.83 3.04 8.33
C LEU A 67 -5.29 2.00 7.36
N VAL A 68 -4.29 1.27 7.78
CA VAL A 68 -3.67 0.22 6.98
C VAL A 68 -3.97 -1.13 7.61
N SER A 69 -4.60 -2.02 6.84
CA SER A 69 -4.87 -3.39 7.24
C SER A 69 -3.86 -4.30 6.57
N LEU A 70 -3.22 -5.14 7.35
CA LEU A 70 -2.12 -5.99 6.89
C LEU A 70 -2.53 -7.45 6.87
N PHE A 71 -2.27 -8.12 5.75
CA PHE A 71 -2.55 -9.55 5.59
C PHE A 71 -1.30 -10.24 5.06
N ARG A 72 -0.81 -11.22 5.78
CA ARG A 72 0.39 -11.96 5.37
C ARG A 72 0.01 -13.30 4.75
N ALA A 73 0.74 -13.66 3.70
CA ALA A 73 0.58 -14.95 3.05
C ALA A 73 0.75 -16.09 4.06
N PRO A 74 0.00 -17.20 3.92
CA PRO A 74 -1.03 -17.44 2.91
C PRO A 74 -2.42 -16.95 3.33
N HIS A 75 -2.56 -16.31 4.47
CA HIS A 75 -3.83 -15.90 5.05
C HIS A 75 -4.23 -14.52 4.54
N SER A 76 -4.68 -14.47 3.29
CA SER A 76 -5.14 -13.26 2.63
C SER A 76 -6.09 -13.64 1.50
N TYR A 77 -6.75 -12.64 0.91
CA TYR A 77 -7.65 -12.88 -0.21
C TYR A 77 -6.97 -13.52 -1.42
N THR A 78 -5.74 -13.15 -1.67
CA THR A 78 -5.00 -13.58 -2.87
C THR A 78 -4.05 -14.75 -2.59
N GLY A 79 -3.87 -15.11 -1.32
CA GLY A 79 -2.85 -16.08 -0.91
C GLY A 79 -1.45 -15.50 -0.81
N GLU A 80 -1.29 -14.23 -1.14
CA GLU A 80 -0.03 -13.48 -1.04
C GLU A 80 -0.14 -12.40 0.03
N ASP A 81 0.96 -11.74 0.36
CA ASP A 81 0.93 -10.57 1.22
C ASP A 81 0.01 -9.52 0.60
N SER A 82 -0.81 -8.90 1.42
CA SER A 82 -1.77 -7.90 0.95
C SER A 82 -1.91 -6.80 1.99
N VAL A 83 -2.08 -5.58 1.51
CA VAL A 83 -2.28 -4.41 2.36
C VAL A 83 -3.49 -3.66 1.83
N GLU A 84 -4.38 -3.27 2.73
CA GLU A 84 -5.51 -2.42 2.36
C GLU A 84 -5.36 -1.09 3.07
N ILE A 85 -5.40 -0.01 2.29
CA ILE A 85 -5.30 1.35 2.81
C ILE A 85 -6.70 1.97 2.75
N SER A 86 -7.27 2.25 3.92
CA SER A 86 -8.54 2.96 4.03
C SER A 86 -8.25 4.45 4.16
N CYS A 87 -8.76 5.23 3.23
CA CYS A 87 -8.49 6.66 3.14
C CYS A 87 -9.79 7.42 2.88
N HIS A 88 -9.74 8.75 2.86
CA HIS A 88 -10.91 9.55 2.49
C HIS A 88 -11.25 9.30 1.02
N GLY A 89 -12.54 9.26 0.71
CA GLY A 89 -13.06 8.93 -0.62
C GLY A 89 -12.97 10.07 -1.64
N SER A 90 -12.00 10.93 -1.50
CA SER A 90 -11.74 12.02 -2.43
C SER A 90 -10.97 11.49 -3.65
N ALA A 91 -11.39 11.89 -4.84
CA ALA A 91 -10.67 11.52 -6.07
C ALA A 91 -9.21 11.96 -6.02
N TYR A 92 -8.95 13.14 -5.45
CA TYR A 92 -7.59 13.65 -5.29
C TYR A 92 -6.76 12.74 -4.39
N VAL A 93 -7.30 12.39 -3.21
CA VAL A 93 -6.57 11.54 -2.25
C VAL A 93 -6.27 10.17 -2.85
N VAL A 94 -7.27 9.53 -3.46
CA VAL A 94 -7.10 8.21 -4.07
C VAL A 94 -6.04 8.26 -5.17
N SER A 95 -6.13 9.23 -6.07
CA SER A 95 -5.17 9.33 -7.18
C SER A 95 -3.75 9.61 -6.69
N GLU A 96 -3.58 10.41 -5.64
CA GLU A 96 -2.26 10.67 -5.06
C GLU A 96 -1.68 9.44 -4.39
N ILE A 97 -2.51 8.69 -3.66
CA ILE A 97 -2.05 7.44 -3.03
C ILE A 97 -1.63 6.43 -4.11
N LEU A 98 -2.42 6.27 -5.16
CA LEU A 98 -2.08 5.38 -6.27
C LEU A 98 -0.76 5.79 -6.92
N ARG A 99 -0.58 7.07 -7.19
CA ARG A 99 0.65 7.59 -7.78
C ARG A 99 1.87 7.31 -6.90
N LEU A 100 1.75 7.59 -5.61
CA LEU A 100 2.84 7.36 -4.65
C LEU A 100 3.19 5.88 -4.53
N LEU A 101 2.18 5.01 -4.53
CA LEU A 101 2.41 3.56 -4.48
C LEU A 101 3.12 3.06 -5.72
N LEU A 102 2.73 3.52 -6.91
CA LEU A 102 3.38 3.12 -8.15
C LEU A 102 4.83 3.59 -8.19
N ASP A 103 5.09 4.82 -7.76
CA ASP A 103 6.45 5.35 -7.68
C ASP A 103 7.30 4.57 -6.66
N ALA A 104 6.70 4.24 -5.51
CA ALA A 104 7.40 3.47 -4.47
C ALA A 104 7.72 2.05 -4.95
N TYR A 105 6.80 1.41 -5.65
CA TYR A 105 7.02 0.08 -6.19
C TYR A 105 8.14 0.11 -7.24
N ARG A 106 8.11 1.08 -8.12
CA ARG A 106 9.15 1.25 -9.16
C ARG A 106 10.52 1.45 -8.53
N LEU A 107 10.61 2.29 -7.50
CA LEU A 107 11.87 2.52 -6.79
C LEU A 107 12.38 1.25 -6.13
N GLY A 108 11.50 0.48 -5.50
CA GLY A 108 11.86 -0.80 -4.88
C GLY A 108 12.37 -1.81 -5.91
N TYR A 109 11.71 -1.88 -7.06
CA TYR A 109 12.11 -2.76 -8.15
C TYR A 109 13.51 -2.40 -8.67
N ILE A 110 13.79 -1.12 -8.87
CA ILE A 110 15.09 -0.65 -9.34
C ILE A 110 16.19 -1.02 -8.35
N LYS A 111 15.96 -0.79 -7.06
CA LYS A 111 16.92 -1.14 -6.02
C LYS A 111 17.22 -2.63 -5.97
N GLU A 112 16.19 -3.45 -6.18
CA GLU A 112 16.35 -4.90 -6.20
C GLU A 112 17.22 -5.33 -7.39
N GLN A 113 17.02 -4.71 -8.56
CA GLN A 113 17.83 -5.01 -9.74
C GLN A 113 19.28 -4.59 -9.55
N GLU A 114 19.55 -3.49 -8.87
CA GLU A 114 20.91 -3.02 -8.60
C GLU A 114 21.70 -3.96 -7.70
N LYS A 115 21.04 -4.76 -6.88
CA LYS A 115 21.69 -5.74 -6.00
C LYS A 115 22.16 -6.98 -6.76
N LYS A 116 21.69 -7.18 -7.94
CA LYS A 116 22.06 -8.32 -8.77
C LYS A 116 23.25 -7.97 -9.66
#